data_8ca3e27cc6c061904bbda3afb2e6040c
#
_entry.id   8ca3e27cc6c061904bbda3afb2e6040c
#
_cell.length_a   1.000
_cell.length_b   1.000
_cell.length_c   1.000
_cell.angle_alpha   90.00
_cell.angle_beta   90.00
_cell.angle_gamma   90.00
#
_symmetry.space_group_name_H-M   'P 1'
#
loop_
_entity.id
_entity.type
_entity.pdbx_description
1 polymer ?
#
loop_
_entity_poly.entity_id
_entity_poly.type
_entity_poly.pdbx_seq_one_letter_code
_entity_poly.pdbx_strand_id
1 'polypeptide(L)'
;GHSFPTRRSSDLNDPSSFRDDAGQIFNFKNRIFRSIKNNYDENYNFLKNQDIYKILIDKKLLINSWEVKDKDFISQNFDEINKFLEHEKLENWIYPYECTFSQLKEAAIFHLDFQLFLLEKNISLKDASAYNIQFKNNKPIFIDILSLQKLDENTPWQGHKQFCEEFLNPLVYSSYFNLPFNEIYKGNLNGISNRQIINLLGYKIFFSFSLLINVYFTENLSSKSGISKKNRKRSYKQSQIFLIKNLKNFI
;
A
#
# COMPACT_ATOMS: atom_id res chain seq x y z
N GLY A 1 -0.82 -47.92 11.04
CA GLY A 1 -1.17 -46.65 10.44
C GLY A 1 -0.28 -45.55 10.98
N HIS A 2 0.64 -45.06 10.16
CA HIS A 2 1.40 -43.84 10.51
C HIS A 2 0.51 -42.64 10.20
N SER A 3 -0.09 -42.05 11.22
CA SER A 3 -0.73 -40.74 11.14
C SER A 3 0.38 -39.71 10.95
N PHE A 4 0.45 -39.10 9.78
CA PHE A 4 1.26 -37.90 9.57
C PHE A 4 0.75 -36.81 10.52
N PRO A 5 1.61 -36.10 11.24
CA PRO A 5 1.18 -34.98 12.04
C PRO A 5 0.55 -33.94 11.10
N THR A 6 -0.71 -33.62 11.31
CA THR A 6 -1.38 -32.50 10.67
C THR A 6 -0.60 -31.24 11.02
N ARG A 7 0.12 -30.64 10.06
CA ARG A 7 0.73 -29.33 10.23
C ARG A 7 -0.37 -28.36 10.62
N ARG A 8 -0.24 -27.75 11.79
CA ARG A 8 -1.17 -26.71 12.24
C ARG A 8 -1.08 -25.51 11.29
N SER A 9 -2.18 -24.80 11.08
CA SER A 9 -2.25 -23.59 10.24
C SER A 9 -1.18 -22.54 10.58
N SER A 10 -0.72 -22.51 11.84
CA SER A 10 0.40 -21.69 12.31
C SER A 10 1.73 -21.90 11.56
N ASP A 11 1.97 -23.11 11.02
CA ASP A 11 3.20 -23.45 10.32
C ASP A 11 3.19 -23.00 8.84
N LEU A 12 2.05 -22.53 8.34
CA LEU A 12 1.83 -22.10 6.98
C LEU A 12 1.75 -20.56 6.84
N ASN A 13 1.61 -19.85 7.98
CA ASN A 13 1.50 -18.39 8.00
C ASN A 13 2.81 -17.73 7.58
N ASP A 14 2.70 -16.75 6.69
CA ASP A 14 3.81 -15.85 6.40
C ASP A 14 3.97 -14.86 7.56
N PRO A 15 5.14 -14.82 8.24
CA PRO A 15 5.37 -13.91 9.37
C PRO A 15 5.18 -12.43 9.01
N SER A 16 5.32 -12.04 7.75
CA SER A 16 5.13 -10.67 7.29
C SER A 16 3.67 -10.20 7.39
N SER A 17 2.71 -11.12 7.38
CA SER A 17 1.28 -10.82 7.46
C SER A 17 0.73 -10.68 8.89
N PHE A 18 1.57 -10.78 9.92
CA PHE A 18 1.14 -10.75 11.34
C PHE A 18 0.41 -9.47 11.73
N ARG A 19 0.71 -8.34 11.07
CA ARG A 19 0.10 -7.03 11.34
C ARG A 19 -1.10 -6.71 10.45
N ASP A 20 -1.50 -7.62 9.55
CA ASP A 20 -2.61 -7.37 8.63
C ASP A 20 -3.95 -7.69 9.30
N ASP A 21 -4.72 -6.64 9.59
CA ASP A 21 -6.05 -6.75 10.18
C ASP A 21 -7.09 -7.32 9.22
N ALA A 22 -6.85 -7.26 7.91
CA ALA A 22 -7.78 -7.70 6.87
C ALA A 22 -7.74 -9.20 6.60
N GLY A 23 -6.59 -9.84 6.82
CA GLY A 23 -6.40 -11.27 6.57
C GLY A 23 -4.96 -11.71 6.80
N GLN A 24 -4.69 -12.98 6.55
CA GLN A 24 -3.37 -13.58 6.68
C GLN A 24 -2.92 -14.17 5.35
N ILE A 25 -1.62 -14.14 5.10
CA ILE A 25 -1.01 -14.74 3.92
C ILE A 25 -0.46 -16.12 4.29
N PHE A 26 -0.68 -17.09 3.42
CA PHE A 26 -0.26 -18.47 3.59
C PHE A 26 0.50 -18.95 2.35
N ASN A 27 1.64 -19.58 2.58
CA ASN A 27 2.38 -20.30 1.56
C ASN A 27 2.10 -21.81 1.69
N PHE A 28 1.42 -22.39 0.71
CA PHE A 28 1.10 -23.82 0.71
C PHE A 28 1.35 -24.45 -0.66
N LYS A 29 2.18 -25.49 -0.68
CA LYS A 29 2.55 -26.22 -1.91
C LYS A 29 2.96 -25.31 -3.07
N ASN A 30 3.79 -24.33 -2.78
CA ASN A 30 4.28 -23.33 -3.73
C ASN A 30 3.20 -22.39 -4.32
N ARG A 31 2.05 -22.29 -3.67
CA ARG A 31 0.93 -21.40 -3.99
C ARG A 31 0.75 -20.39 -2.87
N ILE A 32 0.30 -19.17 -3.20
CA ILE A 32 0.12 -18.08 -2.24
C ILE A 32 -1.38 -17.88 -2.04
N PHE A 33 -1.80 -18.00 -0.78
CA PHE A 33 -3.20 -17.80 -0.38
C PHE A 33 -3.31 -16.65 0.60
N ARG A 34 -4.45 -15.98 0.58
CA ARG A 34 -4.81 -14.96 1.55
C ARG A 34 -6.22 -15.20 2.09
N SER A 35 -6.36 -15.21 3.41
CA SER A 35 -7.68 -15.23 4.03
C SER A 35 -8.32 -13.83 4.00
N ILE A 36 -9.65 -13.80 3.99
CA ILE A 36 -10.44 -12.57 4.18
C ILE A 36 -11.20 -12.73 5.48
N LYS A 37 -10.94 -11.86 6.45
CA LYS A 37 -11.69 -11.86 7.72
C LYS A 37 -13.10 -11.31 7.53
N ASN A 38 -14.04 -11.76 8.37
CA ASN A 38 -15.46 -11.38 8.30
C ASN A 38 -15.72 -9.88 8.29
N ASN A 39 -14.94 -9.10 9.02
CA ASN A 39 -15.07 -7.65 9.10
C ASN A 39 -14.67 -6.92 7.79
N TYR A 40 -13.98 -7.60 6.86
CA TYR A 40 -13.61 -7.07 5.54
C TYR A 40 -14.48 -7.61 4.40
N ASP A 41 -15.36 -8.57 4.69
CA ASP A 41 -16.17 -9.24 3.69
C ASP A 41 -17.13 -8.28 2.96
N GLU A 42 -17.74 -7.34 3.67
CA GLU A 42 -18.64 -6.34 3.10
C GLU A 42 -17.94 -5.46 2.07
N ASN A 43 -16.76 -4.91 2.41
CA ASN A 43 -15.98 -4.09 1.52
C ASN A 43 -15.47 -4.88 0.30
N TYR A 44 -15.01 -6.11 0.52
CA TYR A 44 -14.58 -6.98 -0.57
C TYR A 44 -15.73 -7.28 -1.56
N ASN A 45 -16.90 -7.64 -1.05
CA ASN A 45 -18.08 -7.91 -1.87
C ASN A 45 -18.56 -6.65 -2.62
N PHE A 46 -18.53 -5.48 -1.98
CA PHE A 46 -18.82 -4.21 -2.64
C PHE A 46 -17.93 -3.96 -3.86
N LEU A 47 -16.64 -4.12 -3.72
CA LEU A 47 -15.67 -3.93 -4.82
C LEU A 47 -15.82 -5.01 -5.90
N LYS A 48 -16.07 -6.25 -5.50
CA LYS A 48 -16.30 -7.37 -6.42
C LYS A 48 -17.55 -7.14 -7.28
N ASN A 49 -18.64 -6.68 -6.67
CA ASN A 49 -19.92 -6.41 -7.37
C ASN A 49 -19.80 -5.24 -8.38
N GLN A 50 -18.78 -4.41 -8.29
CA GLN A 50 -18.49 -3.35 -9.26
C GLN A 50 -17.48 -3.76 -10.33
N ASP A 51 -17.11 -5.04 -10.43
CA ASP A 51 -16.09 -5.57 -11.34
C ASP A 51 -14.71 -4.90 -11.21
N ILE A 52 -14.46 -4.19 -10.09
CA ILE A 52 -13.21 -3.43 -9.91
C ILE A 52 -11.99 -4.31 -10.01
N TYR A 53 -12.00 -5.46 -9.35
CA TYR A 53 -10.87 -6.39 -9.39
C TYR A 53 -10.57 -6.86 -10.81
N LYS A 54 -11.62 -7.20 -11.56
CA LYS A 54 -11.48 -7.60 -12.97
C LYS A 54 -10.88 -6.47 -13.81
N ILE A 55 -11.41 -5.25 -13.69
CA ILE A 55 -10.91 -4.07 -14.41
C ILE A 55 -9.43 -3.82 -14.11
N LEU A 56 -9.01 -3.92 -12.84
CA LEU A 56 -7.64 -3.68 -12.43
C LEU A 56 -6.69 -4.79 -12.93
N ILE A 57 -7.12 -6.03 -12.89
CA ILE A 57 -6.36 -7.18 -13.39
C ILE A 57 -6.20 -7.09 -14.92
N ASP A 58 -7.28 -6.83 -15.65
CA ASP A 58 -7.25 -6.70 -17.11
C ASP A 58 -6.32 -5.55 -17.57
N LYS A 59 -6.26 -4.48 -16.78
CA LYS A 59 -5.34 -3.35 -16.99
C LYS A 59 -3.91 -3.63 -16.50
N LYS A 60 -3.63 -4.78 -15.91
CA LYS A 60 -2.33 -5.14 -15.31
C LYS A 60 -1.88 -4.16 -14.21
N LEU A 61 -2.83 -3.57 -13.50
CA LEU A 61 -2.59 -2.70 -12.36
C LEU A 61 -2.57 -3.45 -11.03
N LEU A 62 -3.26 -4.60 -10.96
CA LEU A 62 -3.37 -5.46 -9.78
C LEU A 62 -2.91 -6.86 -10.13
N ILE A 63 -2.26 -7.53 -9.18
CA ILE A 63 -1.86 -8.93 -9.30
C ILE A 63 -3.08 -9.82 -9.55
N ASN A 64 -2.93 -10.84 -10.41
CA ASN A 64 -4.00 -11.80 -10.64
C ASN A 64 -4.36 -12.50 -9.33
N SER A 65 -5.66 -12.50 -9.05
CA SER A 65 -6.21 -13.08 -7.83
C SER A 65 -7.57 -13.70 -8.11
N TRP A 66 -7.85 -14.83 -7.52
CA TRP A 66 -9.12 -15.54 -7.69
C TRP A 66 -9.57 -16.18 -6.38
N GLU A 67 -10.89 -16.32 -6.20
CA GLU A 67 -11.45 -16.98 -5.03
C GLU A 67 -11.24 -18.48 -5.11
N VAL A 68 -10.81 -19.06 -3.99
CA VAL A 68 -10.72 -20.50 -3.83
C VAL A 68 -12.11 -21.06 -3.56
N LYS A 69 -12.62 -21.90 -4.45
CA LYS A 69 -13.97 -22.50 -4.36
C LYS A 69 -13.99 -23.88 -3.72
N ASP A 70 -12.83 -24.50 -3.59
CA ASP A 70 -12.69 -25.85 -3.02
C ASP A 70 -12.81 -25.79 -1.50
N LYS A 71 -14.01 -26.08 -1.00
CA LYS A 71 -14.31 -26.06 0.44
C LYS A 71 -13.59 -27.18 1.19
N ASP A 72 -13.38 -28.32 0.56
CA ASP A 72 -12.69 -29.46 1.18
C ASP A 72 -11.21 -29.13 1.36
N PHE A 73 -10.60 -28.53 0.35
CA PHE A 73 -9.25 -28.01 0.46
C PHE A 73 -9.10 -27.00 1.61
N ILE A 74 -10.05 -26.06 1.74
CA ILE A 74 -10.04 -25.05 2.79
C ILE A 74 -10.17 -25.70 4.16
N SER A 75 -11.20 -26.54 4.36
CA SER A 75 -11.50 -27.16 5.66
C SER A 75 -10.41 -28.12 6.16
N GLN A 76 -9.68 -28.75 5.23
CA GLN A 76 -8.59 -29.67 5.57
C GLN A 76 -7.28 -28.96 5.95
N ASN A 77 -7.07 -27.74 5.48
CA ASN A 77 -5.78 -27.06 5.59
C ASN A 77 -5.84 -25.78 6.46
N PHE A 78 -7.02 -25.24 6.72
CA PHE A 78 -7.18 -23.96 7.43
C PHE A 78 -8.35 -24.02 8.41
N ASP A 79 -8.13 -23.47 9.62
CA ASP A 79 -9.15 -23.36 10.66
C ASP A 79 -9.94 -22.05 10.47
N GLU A 80 -11.27 -22.11 10.64
CA GLU A 80 -12.21 -20.97 10.74
C GLU A 80 -12.07 -19.87 9.68
N ILE A 81 -12.47 -20.08 8.42
CA ILE A 81 -12.35 -18.99 7.47
C ILE A 81 -13.49 -18.95 6.47
N ASN A 82 -13.94 -17.72 6.21
CA ASN A 82 -15.08 -17.50 5.33
C ASN A 82 -14.71 -17.47 3.86
N LYS A 83 -13.58 -16.85 3.51
CA LYS A 83 -13.12 -16.73 2.12
C LYS A 83 -11.61 -16.79 2.01
N PHE A 84 -11.12 -17.40 0.93
CA PHE A 84 -9.72 -17.39 0.52
C PHE A 84 -9.57 -16.88 -0.88
N LEU A 85 -8.53 -16.07 -1.05
CA LEU A 85 -7.99 -15.72 -2.35
C LEU A 85 -6.71 -16.50 -2.58
N GLU A 86 -6.51 -16.95 -3.80
CA GLU A 86 -5.24 -17.38 -4.31
C GLU A 86 -4.66 -16.29 -5.19
N HIS A 87 -3.38 -16.00 -5.03
CA HIS A 87 -2.66 -14.99 -5.81
C HIS A 87 -1.70 -15.65 -6.79
N GLU A 88 -1.54 -15.01 -7.93
CA GLU A 88 -0.45 -15.35 -8.84
C GLU A 88 0.89 -15.18 -8.10
N LYS A 89 1.78 -16.17 -8.21
CA LYS A 89 3.10 -16.09 -7.61
C LYS A 89 4.02 -15.28 -8.51
N LEU A 90 4.67 -14.27 -7.94
CA LEU A 90 5.74 -13.54 -8.60
C LEU A 90 7.06 -14.32 -8.46
N GLU A 91 7.82 -14.39 -9.54
CA GLU A 91 9.12 -15.11 -9.56
C GLU A 91 10.18 -14.36 -8.76
N ASN A 92 10.18 -13.04 -8.87
CA ASN A 92 11.13 -12.16 -8.20
C ASN A 92 10.37 -11.26 -7.22
N TRP A 93 10.95 -11.11 -6.03
CA TRP A 93 10.46 -10.23 -4.99
C TRP A 93 11.53 -9.21 -4.67
N ILE A 94 11.17 -7.94 -4.60
CA ILE A 94 12.07 -6.84 -4.27
C ILE A 94 11.47 -6.00 -3.14
N TYR A 95 12.25 -5.73 -2.12
CA TYR A 95 11.83 -4.83 -1.05
C TYR A 95 12.15 -3.38 -1.40
N PRO A 96 11.39 -2.39 -0.88
CA PRO A 96 11.63 -0.98 -1.18
C PRO A 96 13.07 -0.53 -0.94
N TYR A 97 13.71 -1.03 0.13
CA TYR A 97 15.12 -0.74 0.44
C TYR A 97 16.13 -1.43 -0.48
N GLU A 98 15.71 -2.31 -1.37
CA GLU A 98 16.55 -2.97 -2.39
C GLU A 98 16.38 -2.30 -3.76
N CYS A 99 15.36 -1.46 -3.92
CA CYS A 99 15.09 -0.78 -5.17
C CYS A 99 16.26 0.16 -5.55
N THR A 100 16.54 0.24 -6.84
CA THR A 100 17.31 1.37 -7.37
C THR A 100 16.47 2.66 -7.26
N PHE A 101 17.14 3.81 -7.38
CA PHE A 101 16.42 5.10 -7.41
C PHE A 101 15.33 5.14 -8.49
N SER A 102 15.63 4.65 -9.69
CA SER A 102 14.66 4.61 -10.80
C SER A 102 13.48 3.69 -10.53
N GLN A 103 13.71 2.53 -9.92
CA GLN A 103 12.63 1.61 -9.55
C GLN A 103 11.72 2.21 -8.48
N LEU A 104 12.29 2.82 -7.41
CA LEU A 104 11.46 3.45 -6.39
C LEU A 104 10.67 4.64 -6.94
N LYS A 105 11.28 5.44 -7.85
CA LYS A 105 10.60 6.53 -8.57
C LYS A 105 9.45 6.01 -9.42
N GLU A 106 9.67 4.95 -10.20
CA GLU A 106 8.64 4.34 -11.04
C GLU A 106 7.48 3.77 -10.20
N ALA A 107 7.80 3.10 -9.08
CA ALA A 107 6.81 2.62 -8.13
C ALA A 107 5.99 3.78 -7.50
N ALA A 108 6.64 4.90 -7.16
CA ALA A 108 5.98 6.09 -6.64
C ALA A 108 4.99 6.69 -7.65
N ILE A 109 5.42 6.87 -8.90
CA ILE A 109 4.56 7.40 -9.98
C ILE A 109 3.39 6.45 -10.24
N PHE A 110 3.66 5.14 -10.32
CA PHE A 110 2.62 4.12 -10.46
C PHE A 110 1.59 4.19 -9.33
N HIS A 111 2.03 4.31 -8.06
CA HIS A 111 1.12 4.42 -6.91
C HIS A 111 0.21 5.64 -7.02
N LEU A 112 0.75 6.79 -7.42
CA LEU A 112 -0.02 8.02 -7.59
C LEU A 112 -1.04 7.89 -8.74
N ASP A 113 -0.65 7.31 -9.86
CA ASP A 113 -1.55 7.07 -11.00
C ASP A 113 -2.65 6.05 -10.65
N PHE A 114 -2.28 5.00 -9.92
CA PHE A 114 -3.23 4.01 -9.43
C PHE A 114 -4.26 4.64 -8.49
N GLN A 115 -3.81 5.46 -7.53
CA GLN A 115 -4.71 6.18 -6.62
C GLN A 115 -5.63 7.15 -7.38
N LEU A 116 -5.13 7.90 -8.38
CA LEU A 116 -5.97 8.77 -9.23
C LEU A 116 -7.04 7.97 -9.97
N PHE A 117 -6.67 6.84 -10.57
CA PHE A 117 -7.60 5.95 -11.24
C PHE A 117 -8.70 5.44 -10.30
N LEU A 118 -8.32 5.03 -9.08
CA LEU A 118 -9.28 4.58 -8.07
C LEU A 118 -10.24 5.70 -7.64
N LEU A 119 -9.74 6.92 -7.45
CA LEU A 119 -10.57 8.09 -7.08
C LEU A 119 -11.63 8.40 -8.14
N GLU A 120 -11.34 8.19 -9.43
CA GLU A 120 -12.34 8.32 -10.51
C GLU A 120 -13.51 7.33 -10.34
N LYS A 121 -13.23 6.17 -9.74
CA LYS A 121 -14.20 5.10 -9.45
C LYS A 121 -14.82 5.20 -8.05
N ASN A 122 -14.60 6.29 -7.31
CA ASN A 122 -15.00 6.46 -5.91
C ASN A 122 -14.44 5.37 -4.99
N ILE A 123 -13.22 4.95 -5.26
CA ILE A 123 -12.44 4.00 -4.48
C ILE A 123 -11.15 4.69 -4.05
N SER A 124 -10.57 4.25 -2.95
CA SER A 124 -9.31 4.73 -2.43
C SER A 124 -8.48 3.58 -1.88
N LEU A 125 -7.16 3.76 -1.81
CA LEU A 125 -6.30 2.88 -1.05
C LEU A 125 -6.36 3.25 0.44
N LYS A 126 -6.46 2.24 1.28
CA LYS A 126 -6.45 2.36 2.75
C LYS A 126 -5.09 2.86 3.24
N ASP A 127 -4.03 2.39 2.61
CA ASP A 127 -2.65 2.76 2.89
C ASP A 127 -1.88 3.05 1.60
N ALA A 128 -0.66 3.56 1.73
CA ALA A 128 0.21 3.88 0.61
C ALA A 128 1.59 3.22 0.77
N SER A 129 1.60 1.98 1.25
CA SER A 129 2.85 1.27 1.48
C SER A 129 3.60 0.95 0.19
N ALA A 130 4.90 1.24 0.19
CA ALA A 130 5.80 0.84 -0.89
C ALA A 130 5.96 -0.68 -1.00
N TYR A 131 5.72 -1.41 0.09
CA TYR A 131 5.73 -2.87 0.11
C TYR A 131 4.57 -3.50 -0.68
N ASN A 132 3.52 -2.73 -0.96
CA ASN A 132 2.37 -3.17 -1.76
C ASN A 132 2.60 -3.07 -3.26
N ILE A 133 3.80 -2.66 -3.70
CA ILE A 133 4.17 -2.60 -5.11
C ILE A 133 5.32 -3.57 -5.37
N GLN A 134 5.14 -4.41 -6.37
CA GLN A 134 6.15 -5.32 -6.89
C GLN A 134 6.38 -5.08 -8.37
N PHE A 135 7.36 -5.74 -8.96
CA PHE A 135 7.66 -5.62 -10.38
C PHE A 135 7.39 -6.95 -11.11
N LYS A 136 6.55 -6.88 -12.14
CA LYS A 136 6.27 -7.99 -13.05
C LYS A 136 6.65 -7.58 -14.46
N ASN A 137 7.56 -8.33 -15.08
CA ASN A 137 8.11 -8.00 -16.41
C ASN A 137 8.63 -6.54 -16.47
N ASN A 138 9.39 -6.13 -15.45
CA ASN A 138 9.95 -4.78 -15.28
C ASN A 138 8.91 -3.64 -15.19
N LYS A 139 7.66 -3.95 -14.88
CA LYS A 139 6.60 -2.95 -14.66
C LYS A 139 6.03 -3.08 -13.25
N PRO A 140 5.78 -1.95 -12.56
CA PRO A 140 5.18 -1.99 -11.25
C PRO A 140 3.75 -2.54 -11.30
N ILE A 141 3.40 -3.33 -10.30
CA ILE A 141 2.08 -3.94 -10.11
C ILE A 141 1.70 -3.88 -8.64
N PHE A 142 0.45 -3.54 -8.34
CA PHE A 142 -0.06 -3.53 -6.98
C PHE A 142 -0.44 -4.95 -6.53
N ILE A 143 -0.08 -5.33 -5.30
CA ILE A 143 -0.26 -6.71 -4.82
C ILE A 143 -1.26 -6.86 -3.68
N ASP A 144 -1.63 -5.77 -2.98
CA ASP A 144 -2.54 -5.85 -1.83
C ASP A 144 -4.00 -5.54 -2.21
N ILE A 145 -4.71 -6.56 -2.62
CA ILE A 145 -6.13 -6.47 -3.02
C ILE A 145 -7.03 -5.95 -1.87
N LEU A 146 -6.67 -6.19 -0.61
CA LEU A 146 -7.48 -5.81 0.55
C LEU A 146 -7.22 -4.37 1.03
N SER A 147 -6.25 -3.67 0.46
CA SER A 147 -6.05 -2.23 0.66
C SER A 147 -7.09 -1.35 -0.05
N LEU A 148 -7.82 -1.89 -1.02
CA LEU A 148 -8.86 -1.13 -1.72
C LEU A 148 -10.09 -0.98 -0.83
N GLN A 149 -10.65 0.23 -0.76
CA GLN A 149 -11.88 0.51 -0.01
C GLN A 149 -12.75 1.55 -0.72
N LYS A 150 -14.04 1.58 -0.38
CA LYS A 150 -14.93 2.66 -0.80
C LYS A 150 -14.36 4.00 -0.33
N LEU A 151 -14.36 4.99 -1.22
CA LEU A 151 -13.91 6.35 -0.88
C LEU A 151 -14.84 6.97 0.18
N ASP A 152 -14.26 7.43 1.27
CA ASP A 152 -14.91 8.37 2.18
C ASP A 152 -14.50 9.79 1.82
N GLU A 153 -15.39 10.54 1.20
CA GLU A 153 -15.14 11.92 0.77
C GLU A 153 -14.99 12.90 1.95
N ASN A 154 -15.31 12.49 3.18
CA ASN A 154 -15.21 13.32 4.38
C ASN A 154 -13.84 13.22 5.06
N THR A 155 -12.97 12.33 4.60
CA THR A 155 -11.64 12.13 5.17
C THR A 155 -10.55 12.58 4.20
N PRO A 156 -9.44 13.15 4.70
CA PRO A 156 -8.26 13.41 3.88
C PRO A 156 -7.64 12.09 3.40
N TRP A 157 -6.72 12.17 2.44
CA TRP A 157 -5.97 11.00 2.00
C TRP A 157 -5.15 10.40 3.15
N GLN A 158 -5.60 9.26 3.66
CA GLN A 158 -5.01 8.60 4.84
C GLN A 158 -3.58 8.11 4.57
N GLY A 159 -3.30 7.63 3.36
CA GLY A 159 -1.98 7.17 2.96
C GLY A 159 -0.95 8.29 2.67
N HIS A 160 -1.32 9.58 2.72
CA HIS A 160 -0.45 10.67 2.29
C HIS A 160 0.88 10.72 3.04
N LYS A 161 0.85 10.64 4.38
CA LYS A 161 2.08 10.65 5.19
C LYS A 161 2.95 9.44 4.87
N GLN A 162 2.36 8.26 4.80
CA GLN A 162 3.07 7.02 4.47
C GLN A 162 3.70 7.08 3.08
N PHE A 163 2.98 7.60 2.08
CA PHE A 163 3.54 7.84 0.76
C PHE A 163 4.77 8.76 0.81
N CYS A 164 4.69 9.84 1.57
CA CYS A 164 5.84 10.73 1.74
C CYS A 164 7.02 10.01 2.39
N GLU A 165 6.80 9.25 3.45
CA GLU A 165 7.86 8.61 4.21
C GLU A 165 8.49 7.42 3.47
N GLU A 166 7.69 6.65 2.71
CA GLU A 166 8.17 5.43 2.04
C GLU A 166 8.62 5.66 0.58
N PHE A 167 8.15 6.71 -0.10
CA PHE A 167 8.54 7.01 -1.49
C PHE A 167 9.23 8.37 -1.63
N LEU A 168 8.55 9.45 -1.28
CA LEU A 168 9.03 10.81 -1.55
C LEU A 168 10.34 11.11 -0.84
N ASN A 169 10.37 10.90 0.47
CA ASN A 169 11.52 11.26 1.30
C ASN A 169 12.79 10.48 0.96
N PRO A 170 12.77 9.16 0.69
CA PRO A 170 13.92 8.44 0.15
C PRO A 170 14.43 9.01 -1.18
N LEU A 171 13.54 9.35 -2.12
CA LEU A 171 13.90 9.96 -3.39
C LEU A 171 14.51 11.36 -3.20
N VAL A 172 13.91 12.18 -2.35
CA VAL A 172 14.42 13.51 -1.97
C VAL A 172 15.79 13.40 -1.31
N TYR A 173 15.95 12.46 -0.37
CA TYR A 173 17.23 12.21 0.27
C TYR A 173 18.32 11.92 -0.76
N SER A 174 18.08 10.97 -1.64
CA SER A 174 19.07 10.62 -2.67
C SER A 174 19.37 11.78 -3.63
N SER A 175 18.33 12.54 -4.04
CA SER A 175 18.50 13.66 -4.99
C SER A 175 19.25 14.84 -4.39
N TYR A 176 18.98 15.19 -3.12
CA TYR A 176 19.60 16.38 -2.49
C TYR A 176 20.99 16.12 -1.94
N PHE A 177 21.26 14.90 -1.48
CA PHE A 177 22.53 14.57 -0.84
C PHE A 177 23.46 13.72 -1.72
N ASN A 178 22.98 13.26 -2.86
CA ASN A 178 23.70 12.35 -3.76
C ASN A 178 24.17 11.07 -3.03
N LEU A 179 23.35 10.55 -2.14
CA LEU A 179 23.57 9.35 -1.35
C LEU A 179 22.48 8.32 -1.60
N PRO A 180 22.78 7.02 -1.58
CA PRO A 180 21.78 5.98 -1.70
C PRO A 180 20.88 5.97 -0.47
N PHE A 181 19.56 5.88 -0.68
CA PHE A 181 18.58 5.82 0.41
C PHE A 181 18.54 4.45 1.08
N ASN A 182 19.06 3.42 0.43
CA ASN A 182 18.89 2.01 0.77
C ASN A 182 19.26 1.68 2.22
N GLU A 183 20.40 2.16 2.70
CA GLU A 183 20.88 1.87 4.07
C GLU A 183 19.99 2.51 5.14
N ILE A 184 19.55 3.76 4.93
CA ILE A 184 18.65 4.43 5.86
C ILE A 184 17.28 3.74 5.85
N TYR A 185 16.79 3.39 4.67
CA TYR A 185 15.49 2.72 4.51
C TYR A 185 15.52 1.32 5.15
N LYS A 186 16.61 0.55 4.97
CA LYS A 186 16.79 -0.75 5.59
C LYS A 186 16.86 -0.68 7.12
N GLY A 187 17.44 0.39 7.65
CA GLY A 187 17.50 0.66 9.09
C GLY A 187 16.16 1.06 9.70
N ASN A 188 15.21 1.54 8.88
CA ASN A 188 13.85 1.89 9.28
C ASN A 188 12.86 1.49 8.19
N LEU A 189 12.20 0.35 8.35
CA LEU A 189 11.29 -0.23 7.35
C LEU A 189 10.08 0.66 7.01
N ASN A 190 9.81 1.70 7.79
CA ASN A 190 8.80 2.72 7.48
C ASN A 190 9.36 3.86 6.61
N GLY A 191 10.56 3.70 6.05
CA GLY A 191 11.20 4.69 5.20
C GLY A 191 11.91 5.81 5.97
N ILE A 192 11.92 7.01 5.41
CA ILE A 192 12.52 8.21 6.01
C ILE A 192 11.39 9.14 6.48
N SER A 193 11.30 9.36 7.79
CA SER A 193 10.21 10.17 8.34
C SER A 193 10.25 11.63 7.83
N ASN A 194 9.08 12.27 7.76
CA ASN A 194 8.98 13.67 7.41
C ASN A 194 9.87 14.54 8.31
N ARG A 195 9.93 14.23 9.60
CA ARG A 195 10.76 14.96 10.56
C ARG A 195 12.26 14.85 10.26
N GLN A 196 12.72 13.64 9.86
CA GLN A 196 14.11 13.44 9.46
C GLN A 196 14.47 14.28 8.23
N ILE A 197 13.63 14.26 7.20
CA ILE A 197 13.85 15.05 5.97
C ILE A 197 13.83 16.55 6.25
N ILE A 198 12.91 17.04 7.08
CA ILE A 198 12.87 18.46 7.51
C ILE A 198 14.19 18.86 8.17
N ASN A 199 14.69 18.05 9.10
CA ASN A 199 15.94 18.31 9.81
C ASN A 199 17.16 18.27 8.86
N LEU A 200 17.19 17.33 7.94
CA LEU A 200 18.30 17.19 6.98
C LEU A 200 18.34 18.32 5.96
N LEU A 201 17.20 18.73 5.43
CA LEU A 201 17.12 19.83 4.45
C LEU A 201 17.27 21.21 5.10
N GLY A 202 16.87 21.37 6.38
CA GLY A 202 16.87 22.64 7.05
C GLY A 202 16.07 23.70 6.28
N TYR A 203 16.67 24.88 6.07
CA TYR A 203 16.00 25.96 5.34
C TYR A 203 15.75 25.67 3.85
N LYS A 204 16.45 24.69 3.25
CA LYS A 204 16.27 24.31 1.84
C LYS A 204 14.85 23.85 1.53
N ILE A 205 14.12 23.32 2.51
CA ILE A 205 12.72 22.87 2.34
C ILE A 205 11.80 24.02 1.88
N PHE A 206 12.11 25.28 2.25
CA PHE A 206 11.32 26.45 1.91
C PHE A 206 11.44 26.87 0.43
N PHE A 207 12.42 26.36 -0.29
CA PHE A 207 12.59 26.60 -1.73
C PHE A 207 11.78 25.65 -2.62
N SER A 208 11.08 24.68 -2.03
CA SER A 208 10.22 23.75 -2.77
C SER A 208 8.78 23.81 -2.25
N PHE A 209 7.89 24.34 -3.07
CA PHE A 209 6.45 24.38 -2.76
C PHE A 209 5.88 22.98 -2.47
N SER A 210 6.33 21.96 -3.23
CA SER A 210 5.89 20.58 -3.04
C SER A 210 6.34 20.02 -1.68
N LEU A 211 7.59 20.24 -1.28
CA LEU A 211 8.09 19.81 0.04
C LEU A 211 7.41 20.57 1.19
N LEU A 212 7.09 21.85 0.98
CA LEU A 212 6.35 22.62 1.99
C LEU A 212 4.98 22.00 2.26
N ILE A 213 4.17 21.75 1.23
CA ILE A 213 2.80 21.25 1.45
C ILE A 213 2.74 19.77 1.79
N ASN A 214 3.58 18.95 1.21
CA ASN A 214 3.50 17.50 1.40
C ASN A 214 4.28 17.00 2.63
N VAL A 215 5.35 17.68 3.01
CA VAL A 215 6.22 17.23 4.10
C VAL A 215 6.12 18.18 5.30
N TYR A 216 6.46 19.46 5.13
CA TYR A 216 6.57 20.40 6.25
C TYR A 216 5.23 20.68 6.92
N PHE A 217 4.20 21.09 6.16
CA PHE A 217 2.89 21.38 6.74
C PHE A 217 2.19 20.14 7.24
N THR A 218 2.34 19.01 6.59
CA THR A 218 1.74 17.73 7.04
C THR A 218 2.28 17.34 8.41
N GLU A 219 3.58 17.44 8.64
CA GLU A 219 4.19 17.12 9.94
C GLU A 219 3.77 18.10 11.04
N ASN A 220 3.78 19.41 10.75
CA ASN A 220 3.50 20.44 11.76
C ASN A 220 2.00 20.59 12.07
N LEU A 221 1.10 20.27 11.12
CA LEU A 221 -0.34 20.31 11.36
C LEU A 221 -0.84 19.07 12.09
N SER A 222 -0.27 17.90 11.84
CA SER A 222 -0.62 16.67 12.54
C SER A 222 -0.29 16.73 14.03
N SER A 223 0.77 17.47 14.40
CA SER A 223 1.15 17.70 15.81
C SER A 223 0.23 18.68 16.55
N LYS A 224 -0.60 19.45 15.83
CA LYS A 224 -1.52 20.46 16.40
C LYS A 224 -2.99 20.07 16.34
N SER A 225 -3.36 18.87 15.92
CA SER A 225 -4.76 18.44 15.74
C SER A 225 -5.52 18.14 17.06
N GLY A 226 -5.29 18.96 18.10
CA GLY A 226 -6.22 19.18 19.21
C GLY A 226 -7.32 20.20 18.87
N ILE A 227 -7.34 20.77 17.65
CA ILE A 227 -8.27 21.82 17.26
C ILE A 227 -9.52 21.22 16.65
N SER A 228 -10.63 21.40 17.39
CA SER A 228 -12.03 21.26 17.04
C SER A 228 -12.33 21.08 15.53
N LYS A 229 -12.94 19.92 15.22
CA LYS A 229 -13.62 19.66 13.94
C LYS A 229 -14.79 20.63 13.77
N LYS A 230 -14.52 21.85 13.28
CA LYS A 230 -15.57 22.76 12.83
C LYS A 230 -16.11 22.25 11.50
N ASN A 231 -17.39 21.91 11.46
CA ASN A 231 -18.17 21.41 10.35
C ASN A 231 -17.92 22.22 9.05
N ARG A 232 -16.99 21.80 8.24
CA ARG A 232 -16.93 22.18 6.82
C ARG A 232 -17.23 20.92 6.01
N LYS A 233 -18.43 20.83 5.44
CA LYS A 233 -18.78 19.89 4.36
C LYS A 233 -17.93 20.22 3.12
N ARG A 234 -16.66 19.88 3.13
CA ARG A 234 -15.78 20.03 1.98
C ARG A 234 -15.39 18.62 1.55
N SER A 235 -15.77 18.24 0.34
CA SER A 235 -15.27 16.98 -0.24
C SER A 235 -13.74 17.04 -0.31
N TYR A 236 -13.09 16.13 0.38
CA TYR A 236 -11.62 16.01 0.35
C TYR A 236 -11.12 15.38 -0.97
N LYS A 237 -12.00 14.82 -1.79
CA LYS A 237 -11.63 14.19 -3.07
C LYS A 237 -10.80 15.15 -3.95
N GLN A 238 -11.26 16.40 -4.12
CA GLN A 238 -10.53 17.40 -4.92
C GLN A 238 -9.18 17.77 -4.30
N SER A 239 -9.12 17.84 -2.97
CA SER A 239 -7.86 18.10 -2.26
C SER A 239 -6.88 16.93 -2.41
N GLN A 240 -7.36 15.69 -2.37
CA GLN A 240 -6.55 14.50 -2.63
C GLN A 240 -5.99 14.52 -4.06
N ILE A 241 -6.83 14.77 -5.05
CA ILE A 241 -6.40 14.88 -6.46
C ILE A 241 -5.33 15.95 -6.64
N PHE A 242 -5.50 17.12 -6.01
CA PHE A 242 -4.51 18.19 -6.06
C PHE A 242 -3.16 17.76 -5.47
N LEU A 243 -3.15 17.16 -4.27
CA LEU A 243 -1.93 16.69 -3.61
C LEU A 243 -1.22 15.63 -4.46
N ILE A 244 -1.96 14.66 -4.99
CA ILE A 244 -1.42 13.58 -5.82
C ILE A 244 -0.79 14.13 -7.11
N LYS A 245 -1.47 15.05 -7.80
CA LYS A 245 -0.93 15.70 -9.01
C LYS A 245 0.31 16.54 -8.69
N ASN A 246 0.32 17.25 -7.58
CA ASN A 246 1.49 18.01 -7.14
C ASN A 246 2.68 17.10 -6.85
N LEU A 247 2.47 15.99 -6.14
CA LEU A 247 3.51 15.00 -5.88
C LEU A 247 4.04 14.38 -7.18
N LYS A 248 3.14 13.99 -8.09
CA LYS A 248 3.55 13.40 -9.37
C LYS A 248 4.40 14.34 -10.23
N ASN A 249 4.07 15.62 -10.25
CA ASN A 249 4.84 16.62 -11.00
C ASN A 249 6.19 16.93 -10.33
N PHE A 250 6.32 16.69 -9.04
CA PHE A 250 7.55 16.94 -8.29
C PHE A 250 8.53 15.77 -8.40
N ILE A 251 8.05 14.54 -8.36
CA ILE A 251 8.85 13.31 -8.52
C ILE A 251 9.30 13.15 -9.98
#